data_720fd9d3d696cb4af41a8a72e2dd5373
#
_entry.id   720fd9d3d696cb4af41a8a72e2dd5373
#
_cell.length_a   1.000
_cell.length_b   1.000
_cell.length_c   1.000
_cell.angle_alpha   90.00
_cell.angle_beta   90.00
_cell.angle_gamma   90.00
#
_symmetry.space_group_name_H-M   'P 1'
#
loop_
_entity.id
_entity.type
_entity.pdbx_description
1 polymer ?
#
loop_
_entity_poly.entity_id
_entity_poly.type
_entity_poly.pdbx_seq_one_letter_code
_entity_poly.pdbx_strand_id
1 'polypeptide(L)'
;MDQIIPIAILVLFIILTASWLFSRYRMCPPDKILIVFGKVGTGQPAKCYHGGSTFVLPVLQSYSYLDLNPINIDVPLQGALSSQNIRVDVPSSFIVGISTLPEIMQNAAARLLGRSREEIRNLAAEIIMGQMRVVIASMTIEEINSDREKLIKGITEGVDVELHKVGLHLINANITDIQDASGYISALGKEAAARAINDATIKVAEETRRGEIGKAEAEKDQTVQVANARAIAIEGQNEAQIKIAESAAKLQVKQAEAKKLAEVAQKVQEAKTLELSLIHISEPTRLGMI
;
A
#
# COMPACT_ATOMS: atom_id res chain seq x y z
N MET A 1 -38.81 -27.13 77.72
CA MET A 1 -38.50 -25.78 77.23
C MET A 1 -37.00 -25.40 77.41
N ASP A 2 -36.33 -25.99 78.38
CA ASP A 2 -34.98 -25.62 78.80
C ASP A 2 -33.87 -26.01 77.82
N GLN A 3 -34.11 -26.93 76.88
CA GLN A 3 -33.16 -27.33 75.87
C GLN A 3 -33.27 -26.51 74.61
N ILE A 4 -34.36 -25.80 74.33
CA ILE A 4 -34.56 -24.98 73.08
C ILE A 4 -33.79 -23.67 73.15
N ILE A 5 -33.67 -23.08 74.33
CA ILE A 5 -32.95 -21.81 74.53
C ILE A 5 -31.48 -21.93 74.21
N PRO A 6 -30.69 -22.91 74.70
CA PRO A 6 -29.28 -23.01 74.35
C PRO A 6 -29.01 -23.33 72.85
N ILE A 7 -29.92 -24.12 72.22
CA ILE A 7 -29.87 -24.43 70.82
C ILE A 7 -30.11 -23.15 69.98
N ALA A 8 -31.07 -22.32 70.34
CA ALA A 8 -31.34 -21.04 69.65
C ALA A 8 -30.20 -20.07 69.77
N ILE A 9 -29.51 -19.97 70.91
CA ILE A 9 -28.34 -19.15 71.14
C ILE A 9 -27.15 -19.64 70.27
N LEU A 10 -26.94 -20.94 70.16
CA LEU A 10 -25.89 -21.53 69.37
C LEU A 10 -26.10 -21.29 67.87
N VAL A 11 -27.36 -21.44 67.40
CA VAL A 11 -27.71 -21.14 66.00
C VAL A 11 -27.51 -19.63 65.68
N LEU A 12 -27.96 -18.77 66.60
CA LEU A 12 -27.75 -17.34 66.44
C LEU A 12 -26.23 -16.96 66.36
N PHE A 13 -25.44 -17.59 67.24
CA PHE A 13 -24.00 -17.39 67.26
C PHE A 13 -23.34 -17.85 65.95
N ILE A 14 -23.74 -18.99 65.38
CA ILE A 14 -23.27 -19.49 64.06
C ILE A 14 -23.68 -18.54 62.97
N ILE A 15 -24.90 -18.01 62.94
CA ILE A 15 -25.34 -17.04 61.92
C ILE A 15 -24.53 -15.74 62.02
N LEU A 16 -24.29 -15.23 63.21
CA LEU A 16 -23.52 -14.01 63.42
C LEU A 16 -22.04 -14.20 62.98
N THR A 17 -21.42 -15.33 63.33
CA THR A 17 -20.05 -15.64 62.94
C THR A 17 -19.94 -15.86 61.42
N ALA A 18 -20.89 -16.55 60.82
CA ALA A 18 -20.94 -16.72 59.35
C ALA A 18 -21.14 -15.37 58.63
N SER A 19 -22.08 -14.54 59.11
CA SER A 19 -22.31 -13.19 58.56
C SER A 19 -21.05 -12.32 58.66
N TRP A 20 -20.38 -12.38 59.82
CA TRP A 20 -19.10 -11.66 60.00
C TRP A 20 -18.03 -12.19 59.06
N LEU A 21 -17.93 -13.49 58.83
CA LEU A 21 -16.97 -14.11 57.91
C LEU A 21 -17.25 -13.71 56.49
N PHE A 22 -18.50 -13.77 55.99
CA PHE A 22 -18.89 -13.35 54.66
C PHE A 22 -18.63 -11.84 54.40
N SER A 23 -18.78 -10.99 55.41
CA SER A 23 -18.49 -9.55 55.32
C SER A 23 -17.00 -9.26 55.03
N ARG A 24 -16.09 -10.20 55.22
CA ARG A 24 -14.64 -10.10 55.03
C ARG A 24 -14.17 -10.61 53.68
N TYR A 25 -15.08 -11.19 52.91
CA TYR A 25 -14.81 -11.63 51.54
C TYR A 25 -14.86 -10.43 50.59
N ARG A 26 -13.73 -10.15 49.93
CA ARG A 26 -13.62 -9.04 49.00
C ARG A 26 -13.36 -9.58 47.59
N MET A 27 -14.21 -9.15 46.64
CA MET A 27 -14.07 -9.43 45.23
C MET A 27 -13.29 -8.32 44.56
N CYS A 28 -12.45 -8.68 43.60
CA CYS A 28 -11.77 -7.75 42.74
C CYS A 28 -12.58 -7.56 41.45
N PRO A 29 -13.18 -6.39 41.19
CA PRO A 29 -13.81 -6.09 39.89
C PRO A 29 -12.82 -6.15 38.78
N PRO A 30 -13.22 -6.40 37.51
CA PRO A 30 -12.34 -6.52 36.36
C PRO A 30 -11.65 -5.21 35.99
N ASP A 31 -12.24 -4.09 36.36
CA ASP A 31 -11.77 -2.72 36.12
C ASP A 31 -10.77 -2.20 37.16
N LYS A 32 -10.44 -3.02 38.20
CA LYS A 32 -9.59 -2.59 39.30
C LYS A 32 -8.58 -3.65 39.70
N ILE A 33 -7.54 -3.23 40.37
CA ILE A 33 -6.63 -4.11 41.12
C ILE A 33 -6.94 -4.00 42.59
N LEU A 34 -7.16 -5.13 43.24
CA LEU A 34 -7.28 -5.20 44.68
C LEU A 34 -5.90 -5.35 45.32
N ILE A 35 -5.48 -4.36 46.07
CA ILE A 35 -4.23 -4.36 46.82
C ILE A 35 -4.50 -4.59 48.27
N VAL A 36 -3.95 -5.67 48.81
CA VAL A 36 -4.01 -6.02 50.24
C VAL A 36 -2.66 -5.75 50.86
N PHE A 37 -2.60 -4.91 51.89
CA PHE A 37 -1.40 -4.52 52.54
C PHE A 37 -1.50 -4.74 54.06
N GLY A 38 -0.34 -4.85 54.74
CA GLY A 38 -0.22 -5.24 56.12
C GLY A 38 0.50 -6.59 56.29
N LYS A 39 0.05 -7.47 57.16
CA LYS A 39 0.68 -8.79 57.36
C LYS A 39 0.22 -9.75 56.26
N VAL A 40 0.89 -9.71 55.11
CA VAL A 40 0.45 -10.45 53.88
C VAL A 40 1.37 -11.63 53.55
N GLY A 41 2.06 -12.21 54.55
CA GLY A 41 2.96 -13.33 54.33
C GLY A 41 4.46 -12.94 54.43
N THR A 42 5.36 -13.87 54.17
CA THR A 42 6.78 -13.68 54.36
C THR A 42 7.39 -12.74 53.31
N GLY A 43 7.73 -11.51 53.74
CA GLY A 43 8.63 -10.65 52.98
C GLY A 43 8.05 -9.69 51.93
N GLN A 44 6.73 -9.66 51.75
CA GLN A 44 6.11 -8.70 50.80
C GLN A 44 5.25 -7.65 51.51
N PRO A 45 5.44 -6.33 51.22
CA PRO A 45 4.68 -5.28 51.89
C PRO A 45 3.22 -5.21 51.45
N ALA A 46 2.89 -5.69 50.26
CA ALA A 46 1.56 -5.72 49.69
C ALA A 46 1.39 -6.92 48.75
N LYS A 47 0.16 -7.40 48.57
CA LYS A 47 -0.20 -8.43 47.61
C LYS A 47 -1.29 -7.88 46.68
N CYS A 48 -1.05 -7.94 45.40
CA CYS A 48 -1.94 -7.43 44.37
C CYS A 48 -2.73 -8.58 43.74
N TYR A 49 -4.03 -8.37 43.53
CA TYR A 49 -4.90 -9.30 42.86
C TYR A 49 -5.58 -8.61 41.70
N HIS A 50 -5.45 -9.19 40.53
CA HIS A 50 -6.19 -8.78 39.33
C HIS A 50 -7.20 -9.89 39.03
N GLY A 51 -8.48 -9.61 39.33
CA GLY A 51 -9.55 -10.59 39.27
C GLY A 51 -9.58 -11.55 40.45
N GLY A 52 -10.70 -12.26 40.59
CA GLY A 52 -10.94 -13.20 41.67
C GLY A 52 -11.33 -12.53 42.98
N SER A 53 -11.06 -13.23 44.09
CA SER A 53 -11.48 -12.79 45.42
C SER A 53 -10.48 -13.22 46.48
N THR A 54 -10.39 -12.45 47.55
CA THR A 54 -9.52 -12.76 48.68
C THR A 54 -10.18 -12.45 50.00
N PHE A 55 -9.68 -13.08 51.04
CA PHE A 55 -10.15 -12.90 52.42
C PHE A 55 -9.24 -11.88 53.13
N VAL A 56 -9.83 -10.79 53.65
CA VAL A 56 -9.06 -9.72 54.31
C VAL A 56 -9.35 -9.74 55.81
N LEU A 57 -8.29 -9.92 56.61
CA LEU A 57 -8.38 -9.91 58.04
C LEU A 57 -8.25 -8.48 58.61
N PRO A 58 -9.31 -7.90 59.20
CA PRO A 58 -9.40 -6.46 59.45
C PRO A 58 -8.45 -5.89 60.50
N VAL A 59 -7.86 -6.66 61.34
CA VAL A 59 -6.91 -6.20 62.35
C VAL A 59 -5.46 -6.22 61.84
N LEU A 60 -5.19 -7.14 60.91
CA LEU A 60 -3.82 -7.40 60.42
C LEU A 60 -3.61 -6.89 59.00
N GLN A 61 -4.67 -6.67 58.23
CA GLN A 61 -4.63 -6.32 56.83
C GLN A 61 -5.64 -5.19 56.51
N SER A 62 -5.23 -4.34 55.59
CA SER A 62 -6.07 -3.35 54.96
C SER A 62 -6.09 -3.59 53.45
N TYR A 63 -7.09 -3.09 52.76
CA TYR A 63 -7.21 -3.21 51.31
C TYR A 63 -7.53 -1.86 50.68
N SER A 64 -7.10 -1.67 49.44
CA SER A 64 -7.49 -0.56 48.60
C SER A 64 -7.64 -1.03 47.15
N TYR A 65 -8.39 -0.28 46.38
CA TYR A 65 -8.56 -0.53 44.94
C TYR A 65 -7.77 0.50 44.15
N LEU A 66 -7.11 0.03 43.09
CA LEU A 66 -6.43 0.87 42.12
C LEU A 66 -7.15 0.71 40.78
N ASP A 67 -7.57 1.82 40.18
CA ASP A 67 -8.36 1.84 38.95
C ASP A 67 -7.47 1.58 37.72
N LEU A 68 -7.88 0.63 36.86
CA LEU A 68 -7.18 0.24 35.63
C LEU A 68 -7.53 1.10 34.42
N ASN A 69 -8.48 2.03 34.54
CA ASN A 69 -8.90 2.86 33.42
C ASN A 69 -7.72 3.63 32.82
N PRO A 70 -7.54 3.59 31.50
CA PRO A 70 -6.46 4.31 30.83
C PRO A 70 -6.51 5.82 31.11
N ILE A 71 -5.34 6.43 31.20
CA ILE A 71 -5.14 7.85 31.43
C ILE A 71 -4.56 8.45 30.15
N ASN A 72 -5.27 9.44 29.58
CA ASN A 72 -4.74 10.22 28.48
C ASN A 72 -3.85 11.35 29.03
N ILE A 73 -2.67 11.51 28.42
CA ILE A 73 -1.63 12.43 28.84
C ILE A 73 -1.17 13.21 27.62
N ASP A 74 -1.51 14.50 27.59
CA ASP A 74 -1.00 15.40 26.56
C ASP A 74 0.29 16.04 27.05
N VAL A 75 1.34 15.88 26.27
CA VAL A 75 2.68 16.37 26.53
C VAL A 75 3.06 17.40 25.46
N PRO A 76 2.85 18.69 25.69
CA PRO A 76 3.29 19.75 24.78
C PRO A 76 4.77 20.01 24.98
N LEU A 77 5.63 19.11 24.48
CA LEU A 77 7.07 19.27 24.60
C LEU A 77 7.55 20.42 23.71
N GLN A 78 8.08 21.47 24.33
CA GLN A 78 8.60 22.65 23.66
C GLN A 78 10.09 22.83 23.90
N GLY A 79 10.80 23.33 22.89
CA GLY A 79 12.19 23.73 22.96
C GLY A 79 13.16 22.57 23.25
N ALA A 80 12.82 21.34 22.92
CA ALA A 80 13.76 20.20 23.03
C ALA A 80 14.92 20.38 22.04
N LEU A 81 16.14 20.07 22.43
CA LEU A 81 17.33 20.18 21.58
C LEU A 81 17.59 18.85 20.88
N SER A 82 17.72 18.89 19.55
CA SER A 82 18.21 17.75 18.76
C SER A 82 19.73 17.56 18.97
N SER A 83 20.30 16.48 18.42
CA SER A 83 21.76 16.23 18.45
C SER A 83 22.58 17.34 17.76
N GLN A 84 21.93 18.12 16.88
CA GLN A 84 22.51 19.26 16.17
C GLN A 84 22.31 20.60 16.88
N ASN A 85 21.83 20.60 18.15
CA ASN A 85 21.48 21.80 18.93
C ASN A 85 20.36 22.67 18.32
N ILE A 86 19.51 22.09 17.48
CA ILE A 86 18.33 22.78 16.94
C ILE A 86 17.15 22.53 17.88
N ARG A 87 16.43 23.62 18.22
CA ARG A 87 15.24 23.52 19.08
C ARG A 87 14.04 23.05 18.28
N VAL A 88 13.40 21.99 18.78
CA VAL A 88 12.19 21.42 18.19
C VAL A 88 11.06 21.34 19.20
N ASP A 89 9.86 21.55 18.70
CA ASP A 89 8.62 21.38 19.44
C ASP A 89 7.94 20.11 18.94
N VAL A 90 7.68 19.19 19.85
CA VAL A 90 7.12 17.86 19.54
C VAL A 90 5.90 17.62 20.42
N PRO A 91 4.76 18.22 20.10
CA PRO A 91 3.53 17.96 20.84
C PRO A 91 3.09 16.52 20.60
N SER A 92 2.76 15.83 21.70
CA SER A 92 2.48 14.40 21.68
C SER A 92 1.37 14.06 22.67
N SER A 93 0.64 12.99 22.40
CA SER A 93 -0.40 12.45 23.27
C SER A 93 -0.12 10.99 23.55
N PHE A 94 -0.19 10.61 24.81
CA PHE A 94 0.11 9.27 25.29
C PHE A 94 -1.08 8.70 26.04
N ILE A 95 -1.33 7.41 25.87
CA ILE A 95 -2.31 6.67 26.66
C ILE A 95 -1.53 5.69 27.53
N VAL A 96 -1.65 5.87 28.84
CA VAL A 96 -0.95 5.08 29.85
C VAL A 96 -1.96 4.33 30.70
N GLY A 97 -1.63 3.11 31.08
CA GLY A 97 -2.43 2.27 31.98
C GLY A 97 -1.61 1.73 33.13
N ILE A 98 -2.27 1.25 34.16
CA ILE A 98 -1.62 0.49 35.23
C ILE A 98 -1.37 -0.92 34.75
N SER A 99 -0.14 -1.41 34.88
CA SER A 99 0.23 -2.74 34.42
C SER A 99 -0.37 -3.83 35.29
N THR A 100 -0.87 -4.87 34.64
CA THR A 100 -1.43 -6.10 35.29
C THR A 100 -0.37 -7.19 35.44
N LEU A 101 0.87 -6.98 34.97
CA LEU A 101 1.97 -7.92 35.15
C LEU A 101 2.38 -7.98 36.65
N PRO A 102 2.54 -9.17 37.25
CA PRO A 102 2.73 -9.31 38.69
C PRO A 102 3.90 -8.50 39.27
N GLU A 103 5.01 -8.44 38.57
CA GLU A 103 6.20 -7.71 39.00
C GLU A 103 5.99 -6.18 38.97
N ILE A 104 5.38 -5.68 37.87
CA ILE A 104 5.13 -4.25 37.67
C ILE A 104 3.99 -3.78 38.56
N MET A 105 2.98 -4.64 38.78
CA MET A 105 1.84 -4.37 39.67
C MET A 105 2.27 -4.12 41.13
N GLN A 106 3.34 -4.76 41.59
CA GLN A 106 3.92 -4.48 42.92
C GLN A 106 4.50 -3.06 42.99
N ASN A 107 5.14 -2.59 41.92
CA ASN A 107 5.63 -1.22 41.83
C ASN A 107 4.46 -0.22 41.85
N ALA A 108 3.37 -0.52 41.16
CA ALA A 108 2.16 0.31 41.19
C ALA A 108 1.58 0.40 42.62
N ALA A 109 1.48 -0.73 43.33
CA ALA A 109 1.03 -0.76 44.71
C ALA A 109 1.92 0.05 45.66
N ALA A 110 3.24 -0.01 45.48
CA ALA A 110 4.17 0.69 46.33
C ALA A 110 4.22 2.21 46.08
N ARG A 111 3.97 2.66 44.84
CA ARG A 111 4.23 4.05 44.42
C ARG A 111 2.98 4.85 44.08
N LEU A 112 1.91 4.19 43.63
CA LEU A 112 0.68 4.84 43.18
C LEU A 112 -0.48 4.72 44.17
N LEU A 113 -0.39 3.82 45.13
CA LEU A 113 -1.44 3.64 46.13
C LEU A 113 -1.67 4.93 46.92
N GLY A 114 -2.93 5.37 47.00
CA GLY A 114 -3.32 6.59 47.71
C GLY A 114 -3.13 7.88 46.92
N ARG A 115 -2.56 7.82 45.70
CA ARG A 115 -2.48 9.00 44.83
C ARG A 115 -3.79 9.19 44.05
N SER A 116 -4.13 10.43 43.80
CA SER A 116 -5.23 10.79 42.91
C SER A 116 -4.87 10.49 41.45
N ARG A 117 -5.89 10.34 40.61
CA ARG A 117 -5.69 10.15 39.16
C ARG A 117 -4.90 11.27 38.51
N GLU A 118 -5.12 12.52 38.97
CA GLU A 118 -4.36 13.70 38.52
C GLU A 118 -2.87 13.65 38.90
N GLU A 119 -2.57 13.20 40.12
CA GLU A 119 -1.18 13.05 40.55
C GLU A 119 -0.46 11.96 39.76
N ILE A 120 -1.16 10.85 39.45
CA ILE A 120 -0.61 9.79 38.62
C ILE A 120 -0.37 10.29 37.19
N ARG A 121 -1.32 11.05 36.63
CA ARG A 121 -1.18 11.69 35.30
C ARG A 121 0.04 12.62 35.26
N ASN A 122 0.19 13.50 36.24
CA ASN A 122 1.29 14.44 36.29
C ASN A 122 2.64 13.74 36.43
N LEU A 123 2.73 12.73 37.29
CA LEU A 123 3.94 11.90 37.44
C LEU A 123 4.32 11.22 36.13
N ALA A 124 3.36 10.62 35.44
CA ALA A 124 3.60 9.96 34.16
C ALA A 124 4.00 11.01 33.08
N ALA A 125 3.36 12.18 33.05
CA ALA A 125 3.72 13.26 32.13
C ALA A 125 5.16 13.74 32.30
N GLU A 126 5.63 13.89 33.54
CA GLU A 126 7.02 14.27 33.84
C GLU A 126 8.02 13.20 33.37
N ILE A 127 7.73 11.92 33.59
CA ILE A 127 8.57 10.80 33.13
C ILE A 127 8.63 10.78 31.61
N ILE A 128 7.48 10.86 30.93
CA ILE A 128 7.38 10.86 29.48
C ILE A 128 8.15 12.05 28.89
N MET A 129 7.94 13.24 29.43
CA MET A 129 8.62 14.47 28.98
C MET A 129 10.14 14.35 29.12
N GLY A 130 10.62 13.77 30.22
CA GLY A 130 12.04 13.51 30.45
C GLY A 130 12.63 12.57 29.40
N GLN A 131 11.98 11.45 29.15
CA GLN A 131 12.45 10.47 28.18
C GLN A 131 12.36 10.97 26.73
N MET A 132 11.31 11.70 26.37
CA MET A 132 11.21 12.35 25.06
C MET A 132 12.41 13.26 24.79
N ARG A 133 12.83 14.07 25.78
CA ARG A 133 14.03 14.93 25.63
C ARG A 133 15.30 14.11 25.37
N VAL A 134 15.46 12.98 26.04
CA VAL A 134 16.62 12.10 25.84
C VAL A 134 16.64 11.53 24.42
N VAL A 135 15.50 11.03 23.95
CA VAL A 135 15.39 10.46 22.60
C VAL A 135 15.62 11.52 21.54
N ILE A 136 14.99 12.69 21.67
CA ILE A 136 15.14 13.80 20.72
C ILE A 136 16.60 14.29 20.67
N ALA A 137 17.27 14.37 21.83
CA ALA A 137 18.69 14.76 21.88
C ALA A 137 19.64 13.75 21.21
N SER A 138 19.22 12.51 21.05
CA SER A 138 20.00 11.47 20.36
C SER A 138 19.82 11.43 18.85
N MET A 139 18.83 12.14 18.29
CA MET A 139 18.46 12.12 16.87
C MET A 139 18.79 13.44 16.19
N THR A 140 19.06 13.39 14.88
CA THR A 140 19.18 14.60 14.04
C THR A 140 17.81 15.14 13.68
N ILE A 141 17.72 16.41 13.27
CA ILE A 141 16.45 17.01 12.91
C ILE A 141 15.86 16.39 11.63
N GLU A 142 16.74 15.96 10.73
CA GLU A 142 16.34 15.23 9.51
C GLU A 142 15.71 13.88 9.86
N GLU A 143 16.32 13.11 10.79
CA GLU A 143 15.76 11.84 11.26
C GLU A 143 14.41 12.04 11.96
N ILE A 144 14.31 13.05 12.84
CA ILE A 144 13.07 13.38 13.57
C ILE A 144 11.94 13.69 12.58
N ASN A 145 12.23 14.39 11.48
CA ASN A 145 11.23 14.79 10.50
C ASN A 145 10.89 13.70 9.47
N SER A 146 11.90 12.93 9.01
CA SER A 146 11.74 11.95 7.92
C SER A 146 11.36 10.56 8.40
N ASP A 147 11.78 10.16 9.61
CA ASP A 147 11.58 8.81 10.15
C ASP A 147 10.77 8.84 11.46
N ARG A 148 9.48 9.15 11.31
CA ARG A 148 8.55 9.18 12.45
C ARG A 148 8.43 7.83 13.17
N GLU A 149 8.58 6.72 12.45
CA GLU A 149 8.49 5.39 13.04
C GLU A 149 9.67 5.13 13.99
N LYS A 150 10.87 5.50 13.58
CA LYS A 150 12.08 5.41 14.43
C LYS A 150 11.94 6.28 15.69
N LEU A 151 11.41 7.49 15.54
CA LEU A 151 11.16 8.39 16.66
C LEU A 151 10.14 7.80 17.65
N ILE A 152 8.98 7.35 17.15
CA ILE A 152 7.93 6.74 17.98
C ILE A 152 8.46 5.50 18.68
N LYS A 153 9.19 4.64 17.98
CA LYS A 153 9.78 3.44 18.55
C LYS A 153 10.77 3.77 19.68
N GLY A 154 11.69 4.70 19.44
CA GLY A 154 12.67 5.13 20.47
C GLY A 154 11.98 5.72 21.69
N ILE A 155 10.94 6.54 21.51
CA ILE A 155 10.15 7.10 22.61
C ILE A 155 9.40 6.00 23.34
N THR A 156 8.73 5.10 22.63
CA THR A 156 7.94 4.01 23.24
C THR A 156 8.82 3.11 24.09
N GLU A 157 9.96 2.67 23.58
CA GLU A 157 10.90 1.81 24.31
C GLU A 157 11.47 2.52 25.54
N GLY A 158 11.91 3.76 25.39
CA GLY A 158 12.48 4.53 26.52
C GLY A 158 11.46 4.88 27.60
N VAL A 159 10.26 5.27 27.20
CA VAL A 159 9.16 5.64 28.10
C VAL A 159 8.64 4.42 28.85
N ASP A 160 8.43 3.28 28.16
CA ASP A 160 7.85 2.08 28.75
C ASP A 160 8.74 1.52 29.88
N VAL A 161 10.06 1.49 29.67
CA VAL A 161 11.04 1.08 30.69
C VAL A 161 10.94 1.94 31.96
N GLU A 162 10.78 3.24 31.84
CA GLU A 162 10.70 4.14 33.00
C GLU A 162 9.31 4.08 33.66
N LEU A 163 8.25 3.95 32.88
CA LEU A 163 6.89 3.79 33.39
C LEU A 163 6.75 2.47 34.17
N HIS A 164 7.39 1.38 33.74
CA HIS A 164 7.39 0.10 34.46
C HIS A 164 7.97 0.23 35.87
N LYS A 165 8.95 1.09 36.10
CA LYS A 165 9.54 1.33 37.44
C LYS A 165 8.51 1.91 38.42
N VAL A 166 7.50 2.62 37.93
CA VAL A 166 6.42 3.18 38.76
C VAL A 166 5.13 2.36 38.73
N GLY A 167 5.10 1.29 37.92
CA GLY A 167 3.93 0.41 37.83
C GLY A 167 2.95 0.74 36.72
N LEU A 168 3.32 1.63 35.82
CA LEU A 168 2.56 2.01 34.64
C LEU A 168 3.10 1.31 33.40
N HIS A 169 2.31 1.23 32.34
CA HIS A 169 2.75 0.80 31.02
C HIS A 169 2.17 1.71 29.94
N LEU A 170 2.88 1.82 28.84
CA LEU A 170 2.43 2.61 27.70
C LEU A 170 1.50 1.77 26.81
N ILE A 171 0.28 2.24 26.58
CA ILE A 171 -0.70 1.60 25.70
C ILE A 171 -0.56 2.12 24.28
N ASN A 172 -0.45 3.45 24.13
CA ASN A 172 -0.33 4.10 22.84
C ASN A 172 0.46 5.40 22.94
N ALA A 173 1.20 5.72 21.89
CA ALA A 173 1.91 6.98 21.72
C ALA A 173 1.57 7.58 20.35
N ASN A 174 1.18 8.84 20.33
CA ASN A 174 0.89 9.58 19.12
C ASN A 174 1.67 10.90 19.14
N ILE A 175 2.35 11.19 18.05
CA ILE A 175 3.10 12.44 17.85
C ILE A 175 2.39 13.24 16.77
N THR A 176 2.08 14.49 17.08
CA THR A 176 1.49 15.44 16.12
C THR A 176 2.57 16.12 15.27
N ASP A 177 2.27 17.24 14.68
CA ASP A 177 3.21 17.94 13.81
C ASP A 177 4.41 18.49 14.56
N ILE A 178 5.60 18.13 14.08
CA ILE A 178 6.88 18.58 14.61
C ILE A 178 7.20 19.94 14.02
N GLN A 179 7.55 20.90 14.87
CA GLN A 179 7.89 22.25 14.47
C GLN A 179 9.27 22.63 15.03
N ASP A 180 9.98 23.47 14.32
CA ASP A 180 11.21 24.07 14.79
C ASP A 180 11.16 25.58 14.79
N ALA A 181 11.72 26.20 15.83
CA ALA A 181 11.73 27.66 15.97
C ALA A 181 12.65 28.35 14.96
N SER A 182 13.59 27.65 14.35
CA SER A 182 14.56 28.18 13.39
C SER A 182 14.08 28.18 11.94
N GLY A 183 12.95 27.52 11.62
CA GLY A 183 12.46 27.35 10.25
C GLY A 183 13.28 26.38 9.40
N TYR A 184 14.14 25.57 10.02
CA TYR A 184 15.00 24.60 9.33
C TYR A 184 14.18 23.53 8.63
N ILE A 185 13.17 22.97 9.28
CA ILE A 185 12.26 21.95 8.69
C ILE A 185 11.55 22.53 7.45
N SER A 186 11.09 23.78 7.54
CA SER A 186 10.47 24.46 6.39
C SER A 186 11.46 24.66 5.23
N ALA A 187 12.70 25.04 5.52
CA ALA A 187 13.75 25.20 4.51
C ALA A 187 14.10 23.85 3.84
N LEU A 188 14.25 22.78 4.63
CA LEU A 188 14.50 21.43 4.17
C LEU A 188 13.36 20.92 3.27
N GLY A 189 12.12 21.19 3.65
CA GLY A 189 10.95 20.88 2.85
C GLY A 189 10.94 21.58 1.50
N LYS A 190 11.31 22.87 1.45
CA LYS A 190 11.44 23.64 0.20
C LYS A 190 12.55 23.08 -0.70
N GLU A 191 13.70 22.72 -0.13
CA GLU A 191 14.79 22.09 -0.87
C GLU A 191 14.38 20.75 -1.47
N ALA A 192 13.76 19.88 -0.66
CA ALA A 192 13.24 18.58 -1.12
C ALA A 192 12.21 18.74 -2.23
N ALA A 193 11.28 19.69 -2.08
CA ALA A 193 10.28 20.00 -3.10
C ALA A 193 10.92 20.51 -4.39
N ALA A 194 11.91 21.42 -4.32
CA ALA A 194 12.62 21.92 -5.48
C ALA A 194 13.39 20.82 -6.23
N ARG A 195 14.05 19.93 -5.49
CA ARG A 195 14.72 18.75 -6.09
C ARG A 195 13.71 17.83 -6.79
N ALA A 196 12.61 17.50 -6.14
CA ALA A 196 11.57 16.64 -6.71
C ALA A 196 10.95 17.25 -7.99
N ILE A 197 10.71 18.56 -8.01
CA ILE A 197 10.20 19.27 -9.18
C ILE A 197 11.23 19.24 -10.32
N ASN A 198 12.52 19.50 -10.03
CA ASN A 198 13.56 19.44 -11.02
C ASN A 198 13.72 18.03 -11.61
N ASP A 199 13.75 16.99 -10.77
CA ASP A 199 13.85 15.61 -11.23
C ASP A 199 12.64 15.19 -12.08
N ALA A 200 11.44 15.61 -11.67
CA ALA A 200 10.22 15.38 -12.44
C ALA A 200 10.29 16.10 -13.81
N THR A 201 10.77 17.35 -13.85
CA THR A 201 10.91 18.13 -15.09
C THR A 201 11.89 17.48 -16.05
N ILE A 202 13.04 17.01 -15.54
CA ILE A 202 14.04 16.29 -16.34
C ILE A 202 13.45 15.02 -16.92
N LYS A 203 12.77 14.20 -16.09
CA LYS A 203 12.14 12.97 -16.55
C LYS A 203 11.06 13.21 -17.60
N VAL A 204 10.22 14.22 -17.43
CA VAL A 204 9.20 14.60 -18.41
C VAL A 204 9.87 15.03 -19.74
N ALA A 205 10.93 15.82 -19.68
CA ALA A 205 11.66 16.24 -20.89
C ALA A 205 12.31 15.05 -21.61
N GLU A 206 12.88 14.09 -20.87
CA GLU A 206 13.46 12.86 -21.44
C GLU A 206 12.39 11.98 -22.11
N GLU A 207 11.26 11.76 -21.47
CA GLU A 207 10.17 10.96 -22.02
C GLU A 207 9.54 11.66 -23.24
N THR A 208 9.38 12.97 -23.21
CA THR A 208 8.91 13.74 -24.38
C THR A 208 9.87 13.59 -25.56
N ARG A 209 11.17 13.78 -25.35
CA ARG A 209 12.19 13.58 -26.39
C ARG A 209 12.16 12.16 -26.96
N ARG A 210 12.03 11.15 -26.07
CA ARG A 210 11.95 9.74 -26.50
C ARG A 210 10.69 9.46 -27.32
N GLY A 211 9.57 10.05 -26.91
CA GLY A 211 8.31 9.98 -27.66
C GLY A 211 8.41 10.61 -29.06
N GLU A 212 9.04 11.80 -29.18
CA GLU A 212 9.24 12.49 -30.46
C GLU A 212 10.16 11.70 -31.41
N ILE A 213 11.26 11.13 -30.88
CA ILE A 213 12.15 10.27 -31.68
C ILE A 213 11.39 9.03 -32.16
N GLY A 214 10.66 8.34 -31.27
CA GLY A 214 9.88 7.17 -31.65
C GLY A 214 8.81 7.46 -32.69
N LYS A 215 8.17 8.63 -32.60
CA LYS A 215 7.19 9.09 -33.61
C LYS A 215 7.87 9.33 -34.96
N ALA A 216 9.01 10.02 -35.01
CA ALA A 216 9.75 10.30 -36.24
C ALA A 216 10.25 8.99 -36.87
N GLU A 217 10.73 8.03 -36.10
CA GLU A 217 11.12 6.70 -36.57
C GLU A 217 9.93 5.94 -37.19
N ALA A 218 8.80 5.92 -36.53
CA ALA A 218 7.58 5.27 -37.02
C ALA A 218 7.08 5.94 -38.32
N GLU A 219 7.10 7.25 -38.43
CA GLU A 219 6.74 7.99 -39.65
C GLU A 219 7.69 7.68 -40.81
N LYS A 220 9.02 7.61 -40.54
CA LYS A 220 9.99 7.19 -41.51
C LYS A 220 9.72 5.76 -42.00
N ASP A 221 9.53 4.82 -41.11
CA ASP A 221 9.26 3.41 -41.44
C ASP A 221 7.98 3.27 -42.25
N GLN A 222 6.93 3.98 -41.85
CA GLN A 222 5.69 4.04 -42.60
C GLN A 222 5.90 4.55 -44.02
N THR A 223 6.65 5.65 -44.17
CA THR A 223 6.93 6.24 -45.49
C THR A 223 7.70 5.27 -46.38
N VAL A 224 8.72 4.59 -45.83
CA VAL A 224 9.52 3.60 -46.57
C VAL A 224 8.63 2.38 -46.96
N GLN A 225 7.82 1.87 -46.06
CA GLN A 225 6.92 0.73 -46.34
C GLN A 225 5.89 1.10 -47.44
N VAL A 226 5.30 2.29 -47.36
CA VAL A 226 4.36 2.78 -48.38
C VAL A 226 5.02 2.96 -49.73
N ALA A 227 6.24 3.52 -49.74
CA ALA A 227 7.03 3.68 -51.00
C ALA A 227 7.37 2.31 -51.63
N ASN A 228 7.82 1.36 -50.83
CA ASN A 228 8.12 0.00 -51.30
C ASN A 228 6.87 -0.72 -51.83
N ALA A 229 5.75 -0.63 -51.12
CA ALA A 229 4.49 -1.20 -51.57
C ALA A 229 4.02 -0.58 -52.90
N ARG A 230 4.18 0.74 -53.08
CA ARG A 230 3.87 1.40 -54.34
C ARG A 230 4.80 0.97 -55.48
N ALA A 231 6.10 0.80 -55.21
CA ALA A 231 7.05 0.31 -56.21
C ALA A 231 6.68 -1.08 -56.70
N ILE A 232 6.37 -2.01 -55.78
CA ILE A 232 5.91 -3.38 -56.13
C ILE A 232 4.59 -3.35 -56.91
N ALA A 233 3.66 -2.48 -56.55
CA ALA A 233 2.39 -2.34 -57.26
C ALA A 233 2.59 -1.84 -58.71
N ILE A 234 3.50 -0.84 -58.93
CA ILE A 234 3.82 -0.32 -60.25
C ILE A 234 4.54 -1.39 -61.09
N GLU A 235 5.48 -2.12 -60.51
CA GLU A 235 6.15 -3.25 -61.16
C GLU A 235 5.20 -4.32 -61.62
N GLY A 236 4.25 -4.73 -60.74
CA GLY A 236 3.19 -5.65 -61.11
C GLY A 236 2.25 -5.12 -62.20
N GLN A 237 1.93 -3.81 -62.21
CA GLN A 237 1.16 -3.20 -63.26
C GLN A 237 1.91 -3.19 -64.60
N ASN A 238 3.21 -2.89 -64.59
CA ASN A 238 4.05 -2.89 -65.77
C ASN A 238 4.16 -4.32 -66.36
N GLU A 239 4.39 -5.35 -65.53
CA GLU A 239 4.41 -6.74 -65.96
C GLU A 239 3.06 -7.18 -66.59
N ALA A 240 1.95 -6.79 -65.98
CA ALA A 240 0.62 -7.07 -66.50
C ALA A 240 0.41 -6.40 -67.88
N GLN A 241 0.83 -5.13 -68.05
CA GLN A 241 0.75 -4.43 -69.31
C GLN A 241 1.63 -5.07 -70.40
N ILE A 242 2.82 -5.52 -70.06
CA ILE A 242 3.71 -6.25 -70.98
C ILE A 242 3.01 -7.55 -71.43
N LYS A 243 2.45 -8.35 -70.53
CA LYS A 243 1.72 -9.59 -70.85
C LYS A 243 0.51 -9.34 -71.73
N ILE A 244 -0.22 -8.24 -71.46
CA ILE A 244 -1.39 -7.83 -72.31
C ILE A 244 -0.89 -7.46 -73.70
N ALA A 245 0.17 -6.66 -73.84
CA ALA A 245 0.72 -6.26 -75.12
C ALA A 245 1.27 -7.45 -75.92
N GLU A 246 1.98 -8.39 -75.29
CA GLU A 246 2.45 -9.63 -75.91
C GLU A 246 1.30 -10.49 -76.39
N SER A 247 0.20 -10.62 -75.57
CA SER A 247 -0.97 -11.38 -75.95
C SER A 247 -1.71 -10.73 -77.13
N ALA A 248 -1.82 -9.41 -77.15
CA ALA A 248 -2.38 -8.66 -78.25
C ALA A 248 -1.56 -8.83 -79.54
N ALA A 249 -0.19 -8.74 -79.47
CA ALA A 249 0.66 -8.97 -80.56
C ALA A 249 0.54 -10.40 -81.14
N LYS A 250 0.49 -11.41 -80.27
CA LYS A 250 0.28 -12.83 -80.70
C LYS A 250 -1.08 -13.02 -81.37
N LEU A 251 -2.12 -12.33 -80.88
CA LEU A 251 -3.43 -12.38 -81.48
C LEU A 251 -3.43 -11.71 -82.87
N GLN A 252 -2.77 -10.56 -83.02
CA GLN A 252 -2.61 -9.92 -84.33
C GLN A 252 -1.85 -10.78 -85.35
N VAL A 253 -0.77 -11.44 -84.91
CA VAL A 253 -0.03 -12.36 -85.79
C VAL A 253 -0.91 -13.52 -86.24
N LYS A 254 -1.65 -14.16 -85.30
CA LYS A 254 -2.57 -15.24 -85.67
C LYS A 254 -3.73 -14.79 -86.56
N GLN A 255 -4.24 -13.58 -86.35
CA GLN A 255 -5.24 -13.00 -87.26
C GLN A 255 -4.72 -12.76 -88.66
N ALA A 256 -3.44 -12.25 -88.74
CA ALA A 256 -2.79 -12.03 -90.03
C ALA A 256 -2.49 -13.36 -90.77
N GLU A 257 -2.07 -14.42 -90.06
CA GLU A 257 -1.87 -15.73 -90.60
C GLU A 257 -3.20 -16.37 -91.09
N ALA A 258 -4.24 -16.23 -90.25
CA ALA A 258 -5.60 -16.69 -90.68
C ALA A 258 -6.15 -15.98 -91.89
N LYS A 259 -5.89 -14.63 -91.97
CA LYS A 259 -6.28 -13.86 -93.18
C LYS A 259 -5.47 -14.30 -94.41
N LYS A 260 -4.19 -14.52 -94.31
CA LYS A 260 -3.34 -15.05 -95.38
C LYS A 260 -3.85 -16.42 -95.84
N LEU A 261 -4.15 -17.33 -94.91
CA LEU A 261 -4.71 -18.66 -95.22
C LEU A 261 -6.03 -18.54 -95.91
N ALA A 262 -6.94 -17.64 -95.46
CA ALA A 262 -8.23 -17.41 -96.10
C ALA A 262 -8.09 -16.86 -97.57
N GLU A 263 -7.18 -15.84 -97.71
CA GLU A 263 -6.88 -15.30 -99.10
C GLU A 263 -6.27 -16.34 -99.98
N VAL A 264 -5.37 -17.18 -99.50
CA VAL A 264 -4.75 -18.29 -100.28
C VAL A 264 -5.87 -19.33 -100.68
N ALA A 265 -6.74 -19.69 -99.70
CA ALA A 265 -7.84 -20.60 -99.93
C ALA A 265 -8.84 -20.03 -100.99
N GLN A 266 -9.10 -18.71 -100.90
CA GLN A 266 -9.98 -18.01 -101.83
C GLN A 266 -9.36 -17.97 -103.25
N LYS A 267 -8.07 -17.65 -103.38
CA LYS A 267 -7.37 -17.69 -104.69
C LYS A 267 -7.28 -19.10 -105.25
N VAL A 268 -7.12 -20.14 -104.44
CA VAL A 268 -7.14 -21.56 -104.87
C VAL A 268 -8.57 -21.92 -105.34
N GLN A 269 -9.57 -21.46 -104.65
CA GLN A 269 -10.97 -21.67 -105.13
C GLN A 269 -11.25 -20.93 -106.45
N GLU A 270 -10.80 -19.66 -106.56
CA GLU A 270 -10.92 -18.86 -107.78
C GLU A 270 -10.15 -19.54 -108.95
N ALA A 271 -8.92 -20.00 -108.69
CA ALA A 271 -8.19 -20.76 -109.70
C ALA A 271 -8.87 -22.06 -110.09
N LYS A 272 -9.49 -22.81 -109.17
CA LYS A 272 -10.28 -24.02 -109.53
C LYS A 272 -11.51 -23.68 -110.33
N THR A 273 -12.21 -22.56 -110.02
CA THR A 273 -13.40 -22.15 -110.79
C THR A 273 -13.00 -21.68 -112.17
N LEU A 274 -11.85 -21.01 -112.36
CA LEU A 274 -11.29 -20.63 -113.65
C LEU A 274 -10.88 -21.89 -114.47
N GLU A 275 -10.23 -22.88 -113.83
CA GLU A 275 -9.88 -24.15 -114.49
C GLU A 275 -11.10 -24.92 -114.97
N LEU A 276 -12.13 -25.00 -114.10
CA LEU A 276 -13.44 -25.58 -114.51
C LEU A 276 -14.12 -24.79 -115.65
N SER A 277 -14.00 -23.48 -115.69
CA SER A 277 -14.52 -22.62 -116.74
C SER A 277 -13.79 -22.85 -118.09
N LEU A 278 -12.43 -23.01 -117.99
CA LEU A 278 -11.63 -23.32 -119.19
C LEU A 278 -11.93 -24.72 -119.72
N ILE A 279 -12.24 -25.71 -118.94
CA ILE A 279 -12.64 -27.05 -119.34
C ILE A 279 -13.99 -27.00 -120.09
N HIS A 280 -14.93 -26.13 -119.69
CA HIS A 280 -16.21 -25.94 -120.35
C HIS A 280 -16.11 -25.21 -121.70
N ILE A 281 -15.08 -24.39 -121.94
CA ILE A 281 -14.82 -23.64 -123.20
C ILE A 281 -14.08 -24.52 -124.24
N SER A 282 -13.47 -25.64 -123.90
CA SER A 282 -12.78 -26.52 -124.79
C SER A 282 -13.49 -27.74 -125.31
N GLU A 283 -14.80 -27.85 -125.07
CA GLU A 283 -15.61 -28.93 -125.70
C GLU A 283 -16.08 -28.38 -127.07
N PRO A 284 -15.61 -28.88 -128.21
CA PRO A 284 -16.11 -28.50 -129.52
C PRO A 284 -17.44 -29.16 -129.79
N THR A 285 -18.40 -28.35 -130.00
CA THR A 285 -19.69 -28.69 -130.61
C THR A 285 -19.48 -29.37 -131.91
N ARG A 286 -19.61 -30.66 -131.96
CA ARG A 286 -19.80 -31.40 -133.19
C ARG A 286 -21.27 -31.60 -133.42
N LEU A 287 -21.83 -30.75 -134.15
CA LEU A 287 -23.09 -31.04 -134.81
C LEU A 287 -22.88 -30.88 -136.33
N GLY A 288 -22.91 -31.95 -136.89
CA GLY A 288 -22.83 -31.93 -138.26
C GLY A 288 -23.79 -32.43 -139.14
N MET A 289 -24.21 -32.72 -139.77
CA MET A 289 -25.04 -32.75 -140.98
C MET A 289 -25.25 -34.13 -141.51
N ILE A 290 -26.37 -34.39 -141.64
CA ILE A 290 -27.36 -34.96 -142.57
C ILE A 290 -28.25 -35.91 -141.82
#